data_6113f54ad1d4e81d858f9a20990d7e07
#
_entry.id   6113f54ad1d4e81d858f9a20990d7e07
#
_cell.length_a   1.000
_cell.length_b   1.000
_cell.length_c   1.000
_cell.angle_alpha   90.00
_cell.angle_beta   90.00
_cell.angle_gamma   90.00
#
_symmetry.space_group_name_H-M   'P 1'
#
loop_
_entity.id
_entity.type
_entity.pdbx_description
1 polymer ?
#
loop_
_entity_poly.entity_id
_entity_poly.type
_entity_poly.pdbx_seq_one_letter_code
_entity_poly.pdbx_strand_id
1 'polypeptide(L)'
;YPSTNIRINDFKSHLEMIKKNKIKFINPSNFEEELINNKKQRKLLLTIDDGYQSFYEKAWPILKDFKIPFILFVSTREVGKKGYMSWEDIKEIGKNDFVEIGNHSHTHDYLIDFTDQEIINDLKESIEIFNNKLGKNSKFFSYPFGEYSTSLKSIVINLGFKYAFGQHSGVADYTKNFFEMPRFPINEKYGEIERFKTILKTLPFPYKKIQPEEKYISNENNPPKVNIQFHDDLKNLKNINCFSNEGDKWRNSDISLNNNNLNINLKGKFTTERGRINCSLREKNGFYRWLGVQFVVKEK
;
A
#
# COMPACT_ATOMS: atom_id res chain seq x y z
N TYR A 1 -17.46 -9.02 -2.47
CA TYR A 1 -16.25 -9.81 -2.83
C TYR A 1 -15.33 -9.89 -1.61
N PRO A 2 -14.98 -11.10 -1.08
CA PRO A 2 -14.12 -11.25 0.11
C PRO A 2 -12.71 -10.64 -0.02
N SER A 3 -12.22 -10.50 -1.24
CA SER A 3 -10.90 -9.92 -1.52
C SER A 3 -10.83 -8.40 -1.39
N THR A 4 -11.96 -7.71 -1.48
CA THR A 4 -12.06 -6.23 -1.45
C THR A 4 -12.92 -5.72 -0.29
N ASN A 5 -13.47 -6.61 0.53
CA ASN A 5 -14.42 -6.28 1.57
C ASN A 5 -13.91 -6.72 2.94
N ILE A 6 -14.38 -6.06 4.00
CA ILE A 6 -14.22 -6.48 5.39
C ILE A 6 -15.58 -6.42 6.09
N ARG A 7 -15.86 -7.39 6.95
CA ARG A 7 -17.08 -7.40 7.73
C ARG A 7 -17.10 -6.23 8.70
N ILE A 8 -18.25 -5.58 8.82
CA ILE A 8 -18.39 -4.38 9.66
C ILE A 8 -18.01 -4.62 11.13
N ASN A 9 -18.27 -5.81 11.65
CA ASN A 9 -17.90 -6.16 13.03
C ASN A 9 -16.37 -6.28 13.19
N ASP A 10 -15.67 -6.85 12.20
CA ASP A 10 -14.22 -6.93 12.22
C ASP A 10 -13.60 -5.52 12.10
N PHE A 11 -14.17 -4.67 11.25
CA PHE A 11 -13.76 -3.27 11.13
C PHE A 11 -13.91 -2.51 12.46
N LYS A 12 -15.06 -2.65 13.14
CA LYS A 12 -15.27 -2.06 14.48
C LYS A 12 -14.26 -2.58 15.50
N SER A 13 -14.00 -3.89 15.49
CA SER A 13 -13.01 -4.50 16.38
C SER A 13 -11.58 -3.97 16.13
N HIS A 14 -11.23 -3.70 14.87
CA HIS A 14 -9.96 -3.05 14.53
C HIS A 14 -9.87 -1.63 15.10
N LEU A 15 -10.92 -0.82 14.96
CA LEU A 15 -10.95 0.53 15.51
C LEU A 15 -10.83 0.54 17.04
N GLU A 16 -11.53 -0.35 17.73
CA GLU A 16 -11.42 -0.54 19.18
C GLU A 16 -10.00 -0.93 19.60
N MET A 17 -9.37 -1.82 18.83
CA MET A 17 -7.99 -2.25 19.09
C MET A 17 -6.99 -1.11 18.90
N ILE A 18 -7.13 -0.28 17.86
CA ILE A 18 -6.31 0.91 17.66
C ILE A 18 -6.44 1.84 18.87
N LYS A 19 -7.68 2.10 19.30
CA LYS A 19 -7.98 2.92 20.49
C LYS A 19 -7.36 2.35 21.76
N LYS A 20 -7.52 1.05 22.02
CA LYS A 20 -6.96 0.34 23.18
C LYS A 20 -5.43 0.44 23.21
N ASN A 21 -4.76 0.37 22.06
CA ASN A 21 -3.31 0.51 21.94
C ASN A 21 -2.84 1.98 21.91
N LYS A 22 -3.74 2.95 22.04
CA LYS A 22 -3.45 4.39 22.03
C LYS A 22 -2.69 4.85 20.78
N ILE A 23 -2.93 4.20 19.65
CA ILE A 23 -2.33 4.56 18.36
C ILE A 23 -3.15 5.70 17.77
N LYS A 24 -2.48 6.81 17.42
CA LYS A 24 -3.13 7.96 16.80
C LYS A 24 -3.24 7.77 15.30
N PHE A 25 -4.31 8.28 14.72
CA PHE A 25 -4.43 8.39 13.28
C PHE A 25 -3.69 9.64 12.77
N ILE A 26 -3.21 9.55 11.54
CA ILE A 26 -2.61 10.67 10.79
C ILE A 26 -3.72 11.34 9.99
N ASN A 27 -3.88 12.65 10.13
CA ASN A 27 -4.67 13.42 9.19
C ASN A 27 -3.89 13.52 7.86
N PRO A 28 -4.50 13.15 6.71
CA PRO A 28 -3.82 13.21 5.41
C PRO A 28 -3.24 14.58 5.06
N SER A 29 -3.82 15.66 5.55
CA SER A 29 -3.29 17.01 5.34
C SER A 29 -1.88 17.18 5.90
N ASN A 30 -1.57 16.52 7.02
CA ASN A 30 -0.30 16.57 7.74
C ASN A 30 0.62 15.39 7.41
N PHE A 31 0.30 14.58 6.40
CA PHE A 31 1.01 13.33 6.10
C PHE A 31 2.52 13.52 5.95
N GLU A 32 2.94 14.55 5.21
CA GLU A 32 4.35 14.83 4.96
C GLU A 32 5.10 15.18 6.24
N GLU A 33 4.54 16.11 7.02
CA GLU A 33 5.11 16.52 8.30
C GLU A 33 5.24 15.33 9.25
N GLU A 34 4.19 14.53 9.35
CA GLU A 34 4.16 13.34 10.20
C GLU A 34 5.16 12.27 9.75
N LEU A 35 5.36 12.12 8.45
CA LEU A 35 6.29 11.15 7.89
C LEU A 35 7.75 11.57 8.16
N ILE A 36 8.07 12.85 8.01
CA ILE A 36 9.45 13.38 8.11
C ILE A 36 9.83 13.66 9.56
N ASN A 37 8.97 14.32 10.34
CA ASN A 37 9.31 14.85 11.64
C ASN A 37 9.02 13.89 12.80
N ASN A 38 8.10 12.95 12.63
CA ASN A 38 7.64 12.10 13.72
C ASN A 38 8.28 10.72 13.74
N LYS A 39 9.58 10.68 14.05
CA LYS A 39 10.37 9.43 14.07
C LYS A 39 10.12 8.53 15.30
N LYS A 40 9.44 9.01 16.33
CA LYS A 40 9.36 8.33 17.64
C LYS A 40 8.00 7.70 17.95
N GLN A 41 6.92 8.17 17.34
CA GLN A 41 5.57 7.68 17.62
C GLN A 41 5.00 6.87 16.46
N ARG A 42 4.47 5.70 16.77
CA ARG A 42 3.72 4.91 15.79
C ARG A 42 2.35 5.58 15.60
N LYS A 43 2.02 5.85 14.36
CA LYS A 43 0.74 6.39 13.95
C LYS A 43 0.18 5.54 12.81
N LEU A 44 -1.07 5.72 12.49
CA LEU A 44 -1.77 4.97 11.45
C LEU A 44 -2.41 5.94 10.46
N LEU A 45 -2.13 5.77 9.19
CA LEU A 45 -2.91 6.36 8.10
C LEU A 45 -3.89 5.31 7.59
N LEU A 46 -5.17 5.60 7.69
CA LEU A 46 -6.21 4.76 7.10
C LEU A 46 -6.39 5.15 5.63
N THR A 47 -6.47 4.15 4.75
CA THR A 47 -6.77 4.34 3.33
C THR A 47 -7.89 3.41 2.90
N ILE A 48 -8.76 3.89 2.02
CA ILE A 48 -9.90 3.15 1.48
C ILE A 48 -9.80 3.26 -0.04
N ASP A 49 -9.75 2.14 -0.72
CA ASP A 49 -9.67 2.09 -2.18
C ASP A 49 -11.06 1.89 -2.82
N ASP A 50 -11.14 2.14 -4.12
CA ASP A 50 -12.23 1.87 -5.08
C ASP A 50 -13.45 2.78 -5.00
N GLY A 51 -13.85 3.29 -3.86
CA GLY A 51 -15.03 4.13 -3.74
C GLY A 51 -16.35 3.37 -3.76
N TYR A 52 -16.43 2.19 -3.14
CA TYR A 52 -17.65 1.39 -3.06
C TYR A 52 -18.76 2.06 -2.27
N GLN A 53 -20.01 1.91 -2.74
CA GLN A 53 -21.22 2.39 -2.05
C GLN A 53 -21.36 1.81 -0.63
N SER A 54 -20.94 0.55 -0.45
CA SER A 54 -20.97 -0.11 0.86
C SER A 54 -20.08 0.57 1.91
N PHE A 55 -18.98 1.23 1.49
CA PHE A 55 -18.18 2.05 2.40
C PHE A 55 -18.97 3.26 2.89
N TYR A 56 -19.63 3.99 1.97
CA TYR A 56 -20.47 5.15 2.31
C TYR A 56 -21.58 4.78 3.28
N GLU A 57 -22.28 3.67 3.03
CA GLU A 57 -23.41 3.24 3.84
C GLU A 57 -23.03 2.66 5.22
N LYS A 58 -21.91 1.97 5.32
CA LYS A 58 -21.58 1.15 6.52
C LYS A 58 -20.41 1.70 7.34
N ALA A 59 -19.31 2.07 6.69
CA ALA A 59 -18.09 2.47 7.38
C ALA A 59 -18.00 3.99 7.59
N TRP A 60 -18.41 4.78 6.60
CA TRP A 60 -18.37 6.23 6.67
C TRP A 60 -19.11 6.82 7.88
N PRO A 61 -20.35 6.41 8.25
CA PRO A 61 -21.01 6.94 9.44
C PRO A 61 -20.17 6.77 10.70
N ILE A 62 -19.50 5.62 10.84
CA ILE A 62 -18.63 5.34 11.98
C ILE A 62 -17.41 6.25 11.99
N LEU A 63 -16.74 6.38 10.83
CA LEU A 63 -15.54 7.24 10.72
C LEU A 63 -15.88 8.71 10.93
N LYS A 64 -17.07 9.16 10.47
CA LYS A 64 -17.59 10.51 10.64
C LYS A 64 -17.84 10.82 12.11
N ASP A 65 -18.55 9.95 12.83
CA ASP A 65 -18.90 10.13 14.23
C ASP A 65 -17.67 10.24 15.15
N PHE A 66 -16.65 9.45 14.86
CA PHE A 66 -15.40 9.45 15.61
C PHE A 66 -14.32 10.38 15.02
N LYS A 67 -14.62 11.11 13.94
CA LYS A 67 -13.67 11.96 13.19
C LYS A 67 -12.35 11.26 12.89
N ILE A 68 -12.42 10.01 12.44
CA ILE A 68 -11.24 9.22 12.09
C ILE A 68 -10.73 9.64 10.71
N PRO A 69 -9.47 10.12 10.62
CA PRO A 69 -8.91 10.59 9.36
C PRO A 69 -8.62 9.43 8.40
N PHE A 70 -8.80 9.66 7.10
CA PHE A 70 -8.49 8.70 6.05
C PHE A 70 -8.29 9.36 4.67
N ILE A 71 -7.71 8.58 3.76
CA ILE A 71 -7.71 8.88 2.32
C ILE A 71 -8.71 7.93 1.65
N LEU A 72 -9.61 8.48 0.84
CA LEU A 72 -10.50 7.72 -0.03
C LEU A 72 -9.93 7.79 -1.46
N PHE A 73 -9.41 6.68 -1.97
CA PHE A 73 -8.94 6.58 -3.33
C PHE A 73 -10.07 6.19 -4.28
N VAL A 74 -10.27 6.98 -5.33
CA VAL A 74 -11.42 6.88 -6.23
C VAL A 74 -10.96 6.64 -7.66
N SER A 75 -11.50 5.60 -8.30
CA SER A 75 -11.37 5.36 -9.73
C SER A 75 -12.50 6.06 -10.46
N THR A 76 -12.17 7.03 -11.31
CA THR A 76 -13.17 7.97 -11.81
C THR A 76 -14.20 7.37 -12.77
N ARG A 77 -13.85 6.30 -13.50
CA ARG A 77 -14.77 5.58 -14.38
C ARG A 77 -15.88 4.83 -13.63
N GLU A 78 -15.61 4.44 -12.38
CA GLU A 78 -16.54 3.63 -11.61
C GLU A 78 -17.58 4.47 -10.85
N VAL A 79 -17.30 5.75 -10.61
CA VAL A 79 -18.19 6.65 -9.86
C VAL A 79 -19.57 6.74 -10.51
N GLY A 80 -20.61 6.51 -9.70
CA GLY A 80 -22.01 6.53 -10.13
C GLY A 80 -22.50 5.23 -10.77
N LYS A 81 -21.64 4.25 -10.98
CA LYS A 81 -22.07 2.91 -11.40
C LYS A 81 -22.70 2.14 -10.22
N LYS A 82 -23.46 1.10 -10.57
CA LYS A 82 -24.08 0.22 -9.55
C LYS A 82 -23.01 -0.34 -8.58
N GLY A 83 -23.18 -0.06 -7.30
CA GLY A 83 -22.29 -0.52 -6.24
C GLY A 83 -21.16 0.43 -5.89
N TYR A 84 -21.05 1.55 -6.58
CA TYR A 84 -20.07 2.62 -6.33
C TYR A 84 -20.76 3.92 -5.90
N MET A 85 -20.04 4.73 -5.14
CA MET A 85 -20.50 6.05 -4.70
C MET A 85 -20.76 6.98 -5.89
N SER A 86 -21.70 7.90 -5.70
CA SER A 86 -21.90 9.05 -6.59
C SER A 86 -20.83 10.14 -6.32
N TRP A 87 -20.69 11.11 -7.24
CA TRP A 87 -19.87 12.28 -6.98
C TRP A 87 -20.40 13.14 -5.84
N GLU A 88 -21.70 13.11 -5.58
CA GLU A 88 -22.37 13.79 -4.46
C GLU A 88 -21.92 13.18 -3.13
N ASP A 89 -21.89 11.84 -3.02
CA ASP A 89 -21.42 11.12 -1.84
C ASP A 89 -19.94 11.42 -1.58
N ILE A 90 -19.10 11.37 -2.63
CA ILE A 90 -17.66 11.66 -2.54
C ILE A 90 -17.42 13.11 -2.10
N LYS A 91 -18.19 14.07 -2.63
CA LYS A 91 -18.11 15.47 -2.23
C LYS A 91 -18.54 15.68 -0.78
N GLU A 92 -19.59 14.99 -0.32
CA GLU A 92 -20.01 15.05 1.09
C GLU A 92 -18.88 14.59 2.01
N ILE A 93 -18.27 13.44 1.70
CA ILE A 93 -17.11 12.93 2.44
C ILE A 93 -15.97 13.93 2.43
N GLY A 94 -15.61 14.44 1.27
CA GLY A 94 -14.46 15.34 1.07
C GLY A 94 -14.61 16.75 1.67
N LYS A 95 -15.81 17.12 2.16
CA LYS A 95 -16.00 18.39 2.90
C LYS A 95 -15.40 18.36 4.32
N ASN A 96 -15.04 17.20 4.82
CA ASN A 96 -14.52 17.05 6.17
C ASN A 96 -13.00 17.24 6.18
N ASP A 97 -12.49 18.08 7.08
CA ASP A 97 -11.09 18.47 7.20
C ASP A 97 -10.12 17.34 7.59
N PHE A 98 -10.68 16.20 8.01
CA PHE A 98 -9.94 14.98 8.30
C PHE A 98 -9.94 13.96 7.17
N VAL A 99 -10.48 14.32 5.99
CA VAL A 99 -10.54 13.43 4.82
C VAL A 99 -9.80 14.05 3.63
N GLU A 100 -9.09 13.21 2.88
CA GLU A 100 -8.57 13.56 1.56
C GLU A 100 -9.13 12.59 0.53
N ILE A 101 -9.51 13.09 -0.64
CA ILE A 101 -9.89 12.25 -1.78
C ILE A 101 -8.65 12.03 -2.63
N GLY A 102 -8.21 10.78 -2.72
CA GLY A 102 -7.06 10.32 -3.49
C GLY A 102 -7.45 9.82 -4.88
N ASN A 103 -6.51 9.85 -5.80
CA ASN A 103 -6.72 9.37 -7.16
C ASN A 103 -6.35 7.89 -7.27
N HIS A 104 -7.20 7.09 -7.97
CA HIS A 104 -7.01 5.65 -8.17
C HIS A 104 -7.14 5.27 -9.65
N SER A 105 -6.58 6.09 -10.55
CA SER A 105 -6.71 6.02 -12.02
C SER A 105 -8.12 6.35 -12.54
N HIS A 106 -8.28 6.31 -13.86
CA HIS A 106 -9.59 6.38 -14.50
C HIS A 106 -10.23 5.00 -14.56
N THR A 107 -9.59 4.07 -15.23
CA THR A 107 -10.19 2.78 -15.59
C THR A 107 -10.16 1.74 -14.48
N HIS A 108 -9.21 1.84 -13.54
CA HIS A 108 -8.87 0.77 -12.58
C HIS A 108 -8.45 -0.54 -13.26
N ASP A 109 -7.87 -0.46 -14.45
CA ASP A 109 -7.33 -1.61 -15.15
C ASP A 109 -5.89 -1.93 -14.68
N TYR A 110 -5.31 -3.01 -15.18
CA TYR A 110 -3.92 -3.39 -14.93
C TYR A 110 -2.96 -2.44 -15.69
N LEU A 111 -2.77 -1.22 -15.16
CA LEU A 111 -1.99 -0.17 -15.84
C LEU A 111 -0.56 -0.58 -16.17
N ILE A 112 -0.01 -1.57 -15.48
CA ILE A 112 1.34 -2.09 -15.75
C ILE A 112 1.43 -2.82 -17.11
N ASP A 113 0.31 -3.26 -17.67
CA ASP A 113 0.23 -3.93 -18.97
C ASP A 113 0.00 -2.95 -20.12
N PHE A 114 -0.28 -1.69 -19.81
CA PHE A 114 -0.52 -0.63 -20.77
C PHE A 114 0.79 -0.06 -21.31
N THR A 115 0.76 0.48 -22.53
CA THR A 115 1.83 1.33 -23.04
C THR A 115 1.90 2.64 -22.24
N ASP A 116 3.06 3.29 -22.23
CA ASP A 116 3.24 4.57 -21.55
C ASP A 116 2.20 5.62 -21.97
N GLN A 117 1.83 5.63 -23.27
CA GLN A 117 0.83 6.57 -23.78
C GLN A 117 -0.59 6.27 -23.26
N GLU A 118 -0.95 5.00 -23.16
CA GLU A 118 -2.25 4.58 -22.58
C GLU A 118 -2.32 4.94 -21.09
N ILE A 119 -1.24 4.70 -20.32
CA ILE A 119 -1.12 5.11 -18.92
C ILE A 119 -1.29 6.63 -18.79
N ILE A 120 -0.58 7.40 -19.61
CA ILE A 120 -0.66 8.87 -19.61
C ILE A 120 -2.09 9.34 -19.90
N ASN A 121 -2.76 8.73 -20.87
CA ASN A 121 -4.14 9.08 -21.23
C ASN A 121 -5.11 8.77 -20.08
N ASP A 122 -5.04 7.57 -19.50
CA ASP A 122 -5.86 7.16 -18.35
C ASP A 122 -5.73 8.13 -17.17
N LEU A 123 -4.47 8.41 -16.78
CA LEU A 123 -4.22 9.26 -15.63
C LEU A 123 -4.57 10.73 -15.90
N LYS A 124 -4.38 11.25 -17.11
CA LYS A 124 -4.79 12.61 -17.47
C LYS A 124 -6.31 12.76 -17.44
N GLU A 125 -7.04 11.78 -17.95
CA GLU A 125 -8.50 11.76 -17.90
C GLU A 125 -8.99 11.76 -16.45
N SER A 126 -8.40 10.93 -15.60
CA SER A 126 -8.70 10.92 -14.18
C SER A 126 -8.44 12.28 -13.51
N ILE A 127 -7.30 12.92 -13.79
CA ILE A 127 -6.93 14.23 -13.26
C ILE A 127 -7.91 15.30 -13.71
N GLU A 128 -8.31 15.31 -14.98
CA GLU A 128 -9.28 16.25 -15.53
C GLU A 128 -10.66 16.11 -14.84
N ILE A 129 -11.11 14.87 -14.64
CA ILE A 129 -12.37 14.61 -13.93
C ILE A 129 -12.28 15.09 -12.47
N PHE A 130 -11.17 14.85 -11.76
CA PHE A 130 -10.95 15.36 -10.41
C PHE A 130 -11.00 16.89 -10.37
N ASN A 131 -10.32 17.57 -11.29
CA ASN A 131 -10.36 19.03 -11.38
C ASN A 131 -11.80 19.54 -11.63
N ASN A 132 -12.54 18.92 -12.53
CA ASN A 132 -13.91 19.31 -12.87
C ASN A 132 -14.91 19.01 -11.73
N LYS A 133 -14.75 17.92 -11.01
CA LYS A 133 -15.71 17.48 -9.99
C LYS A 133 -15.37 17.99 -8.59
N LEU A 134 -14.07 18.10 -8.25
CA LEU A 134 -13.59 18.43 -6.91
C LEU A 134 -12.82 19.75 -6.85
N GLY A 135 -12.58 20.41 -7.99
CA GLY A 135 -11.86 21.68 -8.10
C GLY A 135 -10.34 21.55 -8.03
N LYS A 136 -9.80 20.36 -7.81
CA LYS A 136 -8.36 20.08 -7.76
C LYS A 136 -8.08 18.58 -7.98
N ASN A 137 -6.87 18.28 -8.47
CA ASN A 137 -6.37 16.92 -8.39
C ASN A 137 -5.79 16.63 -6.99
N SER A 138 -5.69 15.35 -6.63
CA SER A 138 -5.06 14.91 -5.39
C SER A 138 -3.54 14.87 -5.49
N LYS A 139 -2.85 15.11 -4.38
CA LYS A 139 -1.42 14.81 -4.25
C LYS A 139 -1.14 13.32 -4.00
N PHE A 140 -2.16 12.54 -3.67
CA PHE A 140 -2.08 11.11 -3.37
C PHE A 140 -2.60 10.27 -4.52
N PHE A 141 -1.85 9.22 -4.84
CA PHE A 141 -2.21 8.20 -5.81
C PHE A 141 -2.17 6.81 -5.15
N SER A 142 -3.10 5.94 -5.49
CA SER A 142 -3.02 4.51 -5.18
C SER A 142 -2.94 3.74 -6.50
N TYR A 143 -1.92 2.91 -6.65
CA TYR A 143 -1.83 2.05 -7.82
C TYR A 143 -2.97 1.03 -7.82
N PRO A 144 -3.72 0.87 -8.92
CA PRO A 144 -4.67 -0.23 -9.06
C PRO A 144 -4.02 -1.56 -8.73
N PHE A 145 -4.70 -2.39 -7.92
CA PHE A 145 -4.17 -3.66 -7.41
C PHE A 145 -2.89 -3.54 -6.57
N GLY A 146 -2.40 -2.33 -6.34
CA GLY A 146 -1.12 -2.05 -5.69
C GLY A 146 0.10 -2.36 -6.56
N GLU A 147 -0.06 -2.47 -7.87
CA GLU A 147 0.93 -2.89 -8.84
C GLU A 147 1.56 -1.71 -9.56
N TYR A 148 2.87 -1.73 -9.68
CA TYR A 148 3.62 -0.68 -10.37
C TYR A 148 4.87 -1.22 -11.04
N SER A 149 5.23 -0.58 -12.15
CA SER A 149 6.50 -0.70 -12.85
C SER A 149 7.34 0.58 -12.67
N THR A 150 8.59 0.55 -13.09
CA THR A 150 9.43 1.76 -13.10
C THR A 150 8.88 2.83 -14.05
N SER A 151 8.30 2.42 -15.19
CA SER A 151 7.66 3.34 -16.12
C SER A 151 6.41 4.00 -15.53
N LEU A 152 5.45 3.20 -15.04
CA LEU A 152 4.22 3.72 -14.42
C LEU A 152 4.54 4.67 -13.26
N LYS A 153 5.50 4.31 -12.41
CA LYS A 153 5.98 5.17 -11.33
C LYS A 153 6.50 6.52 -11.86
N SER A 154 7.30 6.50 -12.91
CA SER A 154 7.84 7.72 -13.53
C SER A 154 6.74 8.61 -14.10
N ILE A 155 5.72 8.03 -14.73
CA ILE A 155 4.56 8.75 -15.26
C ILE A 155 3.77 9.41 -14.12
N VAL A 156 3.52 8.68 -13.03
CA VAL A 156 2.83 9.22 -11.84
C VAL A 156 3.58 10.43 -11.27
N ILE A 157 4.91 10.35 -11.18
CA ILE A 157 5.75 11.47 -10.74
C ILE A 157 5.61 12.68 -11.68
N ASN A 158 5.72 12.44 -12.99
CA ASN A 158 5.69 13.49 -14.02
C ASN A 158 4.31 14.18 -14.12
N LEU A 159 3.24 13.48 -13.77
CA LEU A 159 1.88 14.04 -13.70
C LEU A 159 1.60 14.84 -12.41
N GLY A 160 2.59 14.96 -11.52
CA GLY A 160 2.55 15.88 -10.39
C GLY A 160 2.00 15.31 -9.08
N PHE A 161 1.75 14.02 -9.00
CA PHE A 161 1.48 13.37 -7.72
C PHE A 161 2.68 13.49 -6.78
N LYS A 162 2.46 13.44 -5.49
CA LYS A 162 3.52 13.55 -4.46
C LYS A 162 3.77 12.25 -3.71
N TYR A 163 2.74 11.43 -3.59
CA TYR A 163 2.78 10.16 -2.88
C TYR A 163 2.00 9.11 -3.66
N ALA A 164 2.56 7.90 -3.76
CA ALA A 164 1.85 6.78 -4.35
C ALA A 164 1.99 5.52 -3.48
N PHE A 165 0.90 4.78 -3.38
CA PHE A 165 0.75 3.63 -2.51
C PHE A 165 0.59 2.33 -3.30
N GLY A 166 1.44 1.36 -2.97
CA GLY A 166 1.27 -0.03 -3.39
C GLY A 166 0.43 -0.83 -2.40
N GLN A 167 0.44 -2.16 -2.55
CA GLN A 167 -0.19 -3.09 -1.60
C GLN A 167 0.81 -4.13 -1.03
N HIS A 168 2.11 -3.94 -1.25
CA HIS A 168 3.13 -4.74 -0.57
C HIS A 168 3.13 -4.38 0.91
N SER A 169 3.23 -5.42 1.75
CA SER A 169 3.12 -5.26 3.21
C SER A 169 4.33 -4.55 3.79
N GLY A 170 4.11 -3.53 4.61
CA GLY A 170 5.21 -2.82 5.25
C GLY A 170 4.74 -1.57 5.98
N VAL A 171 5.66 -0.96 6.71
CA VAL A 171 5.44 0.30 7.41
C VAL A 171 6.07 1.43 6.60
N ALA A 172 5.26 2.43 6.28
CA ALA A 172 5.74 3.65 5.63
C ALA A 172 6.59 4.48 6.61
N ASP A 173 7.69 5.02 6.13
CA ASP A 173 8.55 5.95 6.84
C ASP A 173 9.29 6.86 5.85
N TYR A 174 9.99 7.86 6.36
CA TYR A 174 10.72 8.85 5.54
C TYR A 174 11.89 8.26 4.74
N THR A 175 12.28 7.00 4.98
CA THR A 175 13.35 6.32 4.23
C THR A 175 12.83 5.60 2.99
N LYS A 176 11.51 5.51 2.82
CA LYS A 176 10.87 4.86 1.68
C LYS A 176 10.83 5.81 0.48
N ASN A 177 10.78 5.20 -0.70
CA ASN A 177 10.40 5.95 -1.90
C ASN A 177 8.94 6.39 -1.75
N PHE A 178 8.66 7.68 -1.86
CA PHE A 178 7.33 8.26 -1.70
C PHE A 178 6.32 7.79 -2.77
N PHE A 179 6.83 7.19 -3.83
CA PHE A 179 6.03 6.59 -4.89
C PHE A 179 5.98 5.06 -4.83
N GLU A 180 6.43 4.48 -3.73
CA GLU A 180 6.38 3.03 -3.43
C GLU A 180 5.98 2.81 -1.96
N MET A 181 5.00 3.58 -1.46
CA MET A 181 4.58 3.47 -0.06
C MET A 181 3.91 2.12 0.22
N PRO A 182 4.41 1.35 1.18
CA PRO A 182 3.80 0.08 1.55
C PRO A 182 2.50 0.30 2.33
N ARG A 183 1.60 -0.68 2.26
CA ARG A 183 0.38 -0.75 3.07
C ARG A 183 0.16 -2.17 3.55
N PHE A 184 -0.56 -2.35 4.65
CA PHE A 184 -1.10 -3.65 5.04
C PHE A 184 -2.54 -3.77 4.52
N PRO A 185 -2.80 -4.57 3.48
CA PRO A 185 -4.16 -4.81 3.03
C PRO A 185 -5.00 -5.46 4.11
N ILE A 186 -6.22 -4.95 4.31
CA ILE A 186 -7.21 -5.46 5.26
C ILE A 186 -8.48 -5.80 4.49
N ASN A 187 -8.80 -7.07 4.40
CA ASN A 187 -10.00 -7.61 3.80
C ASN A 187 -10.44 -8.86 4.57
N GLU A 188 -11.49 -9.56 4.16
CA GLU A 188 -11.96 -10.75 4.88
C GLU A 188 -10.89 -11.82 5.06
N LYS A 189 -9.99 -11.98 4.08
CA LYS A 189 -8.87 -12.94 4.15
C LYS A 189 -7.73 -12.46 5.05
N TYR A 190 -7.48 -11.15 5.06
CA TYR A 190 -6.32 -10.54 5.72
C TYR A 190 -6.70 -9.63 6.89
N GLY A 191 -7.98 -9.61 7.29
CA GLY A 191 -8.51 -8.79 8.37
C GLY A 191 -8.61 -9.51 9.72
N GLU A 192 -8.13 -10.75 9.84
CA GLU A 192 -8.17 -11.49 11.10
C GLU A 192 -7.50 -10.72 12.24
N ILE A 193 -8.14 -10.77 13.42
CA ILE A 193 -7.76 -9.95 14.58
C ILE A 193 -6.32 -10.22 15.06
N GLU A 194 -5.85 -11.47 14.99
CA GLU A 194 -4.47 -11.82 15.39
C GLU A 194 -3.43 -11.27 14.43
N ARG A 195 -3.73 -11.29 13.10
CA ARG A 195 -2.89 -10.61 12.13
C ARG A 195 -2.89 -9.11 12.36
N PHE A 196 -4.04 -8.51 12.65
CA PHE A 196 -4.14 -7.07 12.92
C PHE A 196 -3.34 -6.67 14.18
N LYS A 197 -3.36 -7.46 15.25
CA LYS A 197 -2.47 -7.28 16.42
C LYS A 197 -0.99 -7.26 16.03
N THR A 198 -0.61 -8.14 15.12
CA THR A 198 0.77 -8.19 14.62
C THR A 198 1.11 -6.93 13.83
N ILE A 199 0.22 -6.48 12.94
CA ILE A 199 0.38 -5.23 12.19
C ILE A 199 0.59 -4.04 13.14
N LEU A 200 -0.21 -3.93 14.20
CA LEU A 200 -0.06 -2.86 15.18
C LEU A 200 1.27 -2.92 15.97
N LYS A 201 2.01 -4.00 15.89
CA LYS A 201 3.35 -4.15 16.49
C LYS A 201 4.48 -4.09 15.47
N THR A 202 4.19 -3.68 14.24
CA THR A 202 5.23 -3.53 13.22
C THR A 202 5.94 -2.18 13.32
N LEU A 203 7.20 -2.20 12.94
CA LEU A 203 8.08 -1.04 12.87
C LEU A 203 8.61 -0.92 11.43
N PRO A 204 9.03 0.27 11.02
CA PRO A 204 9.74 0.45 9.76
C PRO A 204 10.97 -0.46 9.68
N PHE A 205 11.24 -0.93 8.47
CA PHE A 205 12.47 -1.64 8.17
C PHE A 205 13.25 -0.82 7.13
N PRO A 206 14.07 0.14 7.57
CA PRO A 206 14.79 1.05 6.69
C PRO A 206 15.78 0.30 5.80
N TYR A 207 15.85 0.66 4.53
CA TYR A 207 16.82 0.14 3.57
C TYR A 207 17.31 1.25 2.65
N LYS A 208 18.51 1.08 2.11
CA LYS A 208 19.10 1.99 1.12
C LYS A 208 18.59 1.68 -0.28
N LYS A 209 18.51 0.39 -0.63
CA LYS A 209 18.14 -0.07 -1.96
C LYS A 209 17.55 -1.48 -1.95
N ILE A 210 16.61 -1.75 -2.86
CA ILE A 210 16.10 -3.09 -3.20
C ILE A 210 16.33 -3.31 -4.69
N GLN A 211 16.93 -4.44 -5.05
CA GLN A 211 17.12 -4.86 -6.43
C GLN A 211 16.38 -6.20 -6.68
N PRO A 212 15.81 -6.43 -7.86
CA PRO A 212 15.72 -5.46 -8.96
C PRO A 212 14.80 -4.29 -8.61
N GLU A 213 15.08 -3.12 -9.19
CA GLU A 213 14.23 -1.94 -9.03
C GLU A 213 12.89 -2.15 -9.75
N GLU A 214 12.94 -2.76 -10.94
CA GLU A 214 11.74 -3.15 -11.67
C GLU A 214 11.01 -4.29 -10.95
N LYS A 215 9.70 -4.08 -10.70
CA LYS A 215 8.82 -5.06 -10.05
C LYS A 215 7.92 -5.81 -11.04
N TYR A 216 7.83 -5.33 -12.27
CA TYR A 216 7.14 -6.00 -13.37
C TYR A 216 8.15 -6.84 -14.15
N ILE A 217 8.18 -8.15 -13.89
CA ILE A 217 9.21 -9.06 -14.37
C ILE A 217 8.70 -9.98 -15.49
N SER A 218 9.57 -10.23 -16.47
CA SER A 218 9.31 -11.23 -17.51
C SER A 218 9.49 -12.65 -16.96
N ASN A 219 8.95 -13.64 -17.70
CA ASN A 219 9.15 -15.05 -17.38
C ASN A 219 10.63 -15.48 -17.38
N GLU A 220 11.49 -14.77 -18.12
CA GLU A 220 12.93 -15.02 -18.17
C GLU A 220 13.64 -14.55 -16.89
N ASN A 221 13.13 -13.45 -16.29
CA ASN A 221 13.64 -12.89 -15.06
C ASN A 221 12.90 -13.43 -13.81
N ASN A 222 12.12 -14.48 -13.95
CA ASN A 222 11.41 -15.16 -12.89
C ASN A 222 12.08 -16.52 -12.61
N PRO A 223 12.61 -16.80 -11.42
CA PRO A 223 12.56 -15.93 -10.23
C PRO A 223 13.57 -14.77 -10.28
N PRO A 224 13.22 -13.61 -9.71
CA PRO A 224 14.15 -12.49 -9.64
C PRO A 224 15.29 -12.75 -8.64
N LYS A 225 16.47 -12.24 -8.94
CA LYS A 225 17.58 -12.20 -7.97
C LYS A 225 17.40 -11.00 -7.06
N VAL A 226 16.98 -11.24 -5.83
CA VAL A 226 16.63 -10.16 -4.90
C VAL A 226 17.79 -9.84 -3.98
N ASN A 227 18.19 -8.57 -3.97
CA ASN A 227 19.16 -8.04 -3.02
C ASN A 227 18.56 -6.84 -2.30
N ILE A 228 18.76 -6.77 -0.98
CA ILE A 228 18.35 -5.66 -0.14
C ILE A 228 19.57 -5.13 0.58
N GLN A 229 19.89 -3.87 0.35
CA GLN A 229 20.93 -3.16 1.07
C GLN A 229 20.32 -2.37 2.22
N PHE A 230 20.61 -2.76 3.45
CA PHE A 230 20.13 -2.08 4.64
C PHE A 230 21.04 -0.92 5.06
N HIS A 231 20.52 -0.04 5.92
CA HIS A 231 21.31 0.99 6.58
C HIS A 231 22.27 0.39 7.61
N ASP A 232 23.41 1.05 7.82
CA ASP A 232 24.51 0.54 8.64
C ASP A 232 24.21 0.53 10.15
N ASP A 233 23.24 1.33 10.57
CA ASP A 233 22.79 1.46 11.96
C ASP A 233 21.79 0.36 12.39
N LEU A 234 21.32 -0.47 11.46
CA LEU A 234 20.43 -1.58 11.77
C LEU A 234 21.17 -2.71 12.49
N LYS A 235 20.71 -2.99 13.71
CA LYS A 235 21.28 -4.04 14.55
C LYS A 235 20.57 -5.37 14.35
N ASN A 236 21.28 -6.45 14.68
CA ASN A 236 20.72 -7.82 14.72
C ASN A 236 20.23 -8.37 13.37
N LEU A 237 20.67 -7.82 12.24
CA LEU A 237 20.27 -8.29 10.90
C LEU A 237 20.48 -9.80 10.70
N LYS A 238 21.42 -10.43 11.42
CA LYS A 238 21.62 -11.89 11.40
C LYS A 238 20.40 -12.71 11.82
N ASN A 239 19.44 -12.09 12.48
CA ASN A 239 18.19 -12.72 12.93
C ASN A 239 17.01 -12.42 11.97
N ILE A 240 17.29 -11.88 10.79
CA ILE A 240 16.25 -11.64 9.79
C ILE A 240 15.71 -12.96 9.25
N ASN A 241 14.41 -13.02 9.04
CA ASN A 241 13.75 -14.13 8.35
C ASN A 241 12.99 -13.58 7.17
N CYS A 242 13.10 -14.26 6.02
CA CYS A 242 12.33 -13.92 4.83
C CYS A 242 11.50 -15.11 4.38
N PHE A 243 10.30 -14.82 3.91
CA PHE A 243 9.37 -15.78 3.36
C PHE A 243 8.96 -15.33 1.96
N SER A 244 8.77 -16.27 1.05
CA SER A 244 8.29 -16.03 -0.30
C SER A 244 7.12 -16.96 -0.64
N ASN A 245 6.22 -16.52 -1.51
CA ASN A 245 5.10 -17.32 -1.99
C ASN A 245 5.40 -17.95 -3.35
N GLU A 246 6.54 -18.60 -3.48
CA GLU A 246 6.87 -19.37 -4.67
C GLU A 246 5.88 -20.54 -4.86
N GLY A 247 5.27 -20.60 -6.02
CA GLY A 247 4.13 -21.49 -6.22
C GLY A 247 2.94 -21.04 -5.35
N ASP A 248 2.17 -22.00 -4.85
CA ASP A 248 0.95 -21.74 -4.10
C ASP A 248 1.14 -21.63 -2.58
N LYS A 249 2.39 -21.72 -2.10
CA LYS A 249 2.66 -21.82 -0.65
C LYS A 249 3.75 -20.84 -0.21
N TRP A 250 3.52 -20.25 0.94
CA TRP A 250 4.55 -19.51 1.65
C TRP A 250 5.60 -20.47 2.21
N ARG A 251 6.85 -20.14 2.00
CA ARG A 251 8.01 -20.90 2.52
C ARG A 251 9.12 -19.96 2.99
N ASN A 252 10.00 -20.47 3.86
CA ASN A 252 11.23 -19.77 4.18
C ASN A 252 12.09 -19.64 2.92
N SER A 253 12.56 -18.44 2.64
CA SER A 253 13.53 -18.19 1.59
C SER A 253 14.93 -18.49 2.10
N ASP A 254 15.80 -19.01 1.24
CA ASP A 254 17.22 -19.12 1.53
C ASP A 254 17.85 -17.73 1.44
N ILE A 255 18.50 -17.29 2.51
CA ILE A 255 19.08 -15.96 2.59
C ILE A 255 20.57 -16.04 2.89
N SER A 256 21.32 -15.10 2.33
CA SER A 256 22.73 -14.86 2.72
C SER A 256 22.92 -13.39 3.03
N LEU A 257 23.49 -13.12 4.19
CA LEU A 257 23.77 -11.77 4.67
C LEU A 257 25.29 -11.55 4.68
N ASN A 258 25.75 -10.58 3.92
CA ASN A 258 27.13 -10.12 3.93
C ASN A 258 27.15 -8.64 4.32
N ASN A 259 27.65 -8.34 5.51
CA ASN A 259 27.50 -7.04 6.16
C ASN A 259 26.01 -6.63 6.19
N ASN A 260 25.63 -5.57 5.46
CA ASN A 260 24.26 -5.07 5.38
C ASN A 260 23.57 -5.39 4.05
N ASN A 261 24.16 -6.28 3.25
CA ASN A 261 23.58 -6.74 1.99
C ASN A 261 22.95 -8.12 2.17
N LEU A 262 21.64 -8.19 2.04
CA LEU A 262 20.86 -9.41 2.11
C LEU A 262 20.56 -9.89 0.70
N ASN A 263 21.03 -11.07 0.34
CA ASN A 263 20.58 -11.77 -0.87
C ASN A 263 19.48 -12.75 -0.49
N ILE A 264 18.41 -12.76 -1.25
CA ILE A 264 17.29 -13.68 -1.09
C ILE A 264 17.28 -14.60 -2.29
N ASN A 265 17.53 -15.88 -2.06
CA ASN A 265 17.56 -16.91 -3.09
C ASN A 265 16.20 -17.62 -3.12
N LEU A 266 15.45 -17.38 -4.18
CA LEU A 266 14.19 -18.05 -4.42
C LEU A 266 14.48 -19.44 -4.98
N LYS A 267 13.77 -20.46 -4.46
CA LYS A 267 13.95 -21.86 -4.87
C LYS A 267 13.26 -22.20 -6.20
N GLY A 268 12.26 -21.41 -6.58
CA GLY A 268 11.49 -21.60 -7.78
C GLY A 268 10.87 -20.31 -8.30
N LYS A 269 10.24 -20.41 -9.45
CA LYS A 269 9.51 -19.32 -10.08
C LYS A 269 8.27 -18.94 -9.27
N PHE A 270 7.85 -17.69 -9.37
CA PHE A 270 6.48 -17.34 -9.04
C PHE A 270 5.57 -17.93 -10.11
N THR A 271 4.57 -18.67 -9.69
CA THR A 271 3.62 -19.37 -10.60
C THR A 271 2.27 -18.67 -10.68
N THR A 272 2.07 -17.67 -9.84
CA THR A 272 0.91 -16.76 -9.83
C THR A 272 1.32 -15.41 -10.37
N GLU A 273 0.36 -14.63 -10.83
CA GLU A 273 0.54 -13.25 -11.31
C GLU A 273 1.36 -12.39 -10.32
N ARG A 274 1.20 -12.59 -9.02
CA ARG A 274 1.90 -11.84 -7.97
C ARG A 274 2.85 -12.69 -7.17
N GLY A 275 4.13 -12.39 -7.29
CA GLY A 275 5.18 -12.92 -6.41
C GLY A 275 5.42 -12.01 -5.22
N ARG A 276 5.42 -12.55 -4.01
CA ARG A 276 5.62 -11.76 -2.79
C ARG A 276 6.73 -12.32 -1.94
N ILE A 277 7.51 -11.40 -1.36
CA ILE A 277 8.54 -11.69 -0.36
C ILE A 277 8.25 -10.81 0.85
N ASN A 278 8.25 -11.40 2.03
CA ASN A 278 8.14 -10.69 3.29
C ASN A 278 9.33 -11.02 4.18
N CYS A 279 10.05 -9.99 4.60
CA CYS A 279 11.14 -10.11 5.56
C CYS A 279 10.74 -9.50 6.89
N SER A 280 11.08 -10.15 7.98
CA SER A 280 10.82 -9.68 9.33
C SER A 280 12.03 -9.83 10.22
N LEU A 281 12.17 -8.90 11.17
CA LEU A 281 13.20 -8.93 12.20
C LEU A 281 12.56 -8.62 13.55
N ARG A 282 12.65 -9.58 14.47
CA ARG A 282 12.10 -9.42 15.82
C ARG A 282 13.01 -8.51 16.65
N GLU A 283 12.40 -7.49 17.26
CA GLU A 283 13.06 -6.60 18.22
C GLU A 283 12.90 -7.09 19.67
N LYS A 284 13.81 -6.68 20.55
CA LYS A 284 13.80 -7.11 21.96
C LYS A 284 12.54 -6.75 22.73
N ASN A 285 11.83 -5.70 22.33
CA ASN A 285 10.61 -5.20 22.95
C ASN A 285 9.33 -5.91 22.46
N GLY A 286 9.44 -6.99 21.67
CA GLY A 286 8.32 -7.75 21.13
C GLY A 286 7.67 -7.13 19.89
N PHE A 287 8.29 -6.09 19.32
CA PHE A 287 7.90 -5.55 18.01
C PHE A 287 8.64 -6.28 16.88
N TYR A 288 8.19 -6.03 15.65
CA TYR A 288 8.79 -6.62 14.45
C TYR A 288 9.06 -5.51 13.43
N ARG A 289 10.27 -5.45 12.89
CA ARG A 289 10.49 -4.74 11.63
C ARG A 289 9.90 -5.57 10.51
N TRP A 290 9.23 -4.91 9.58
CA TRP A 290 8.56 -5.61 8.48
C TRP A 290 8.83 -4.92 7.15
N LEU A 291 9.23 -5.72 6.16
CA LEU A 291 9.47 -5.29 4.80
C LEU A 291 8.86 -6.31 3.84
N GLY A 292 7.90 -5.87 3.04
CA GLY A 292 7.36 -6.64 1.93
C GLY A 292 7.86 -6.13 0.59
N VAL A 293 8.00 -7.03 -0.35
CA VAL A 293 8.25 -6.74 -1.77
C VAL A 293 7.24 -7.53 -2.58
N GLN A 294 6.62 -6.89 -3.57
CA GLN A 294 5.72 -7.54 -4.51
C GLN A 294 6.28 -7.40 -5.92
N PHE A 295 6.34 -8.51 -6.62
CA PHE A 295 6.62 -8.58 -8.04
C PHE A 295 5.32 -8.93 -8.78
N VAL A 296 5.21 -8.48 -10.01
CA VAL A 296 4.16 -8.91 -10.93
C VAL A 296 4.84 -9.61 -12.09
N VAL A 297 4.37 -10.80 -12.41
CA VAL A 297 4.91 -11.60 -13.50
C VAL A 297 4.09 -11.30 -14.76
N LYS A 298 4.77 -10.80 -15.78
CA LYS A 298 4.15 -10.47 -17.07
C LYS A 298 3.49 -11.73 -17.64
N GLU A 299 2.21 -11.63 -17.97
CA GLU A 299 1.55 -12.68 -18.74
C GLU A 299 2.20 -12.81 -20.13
N LYS A 300 2.14 -14.03 -20.70
CA LYS A 300 2.77 -14.34 -21.99
C LYS A 300 2.02 -13.71 -23.14
#